data_7d36a6f4d2a5a9f150e0b366bb318a63
#
_entry.id   7d36a6f4d2a5a9f150e0b366bb318a63
#
_cell.length_a   1.000
_cell.length_b   1.000
_cell.length_c   1.000
_cell.angle_alpha   90.00
_cell.angle_beta   90.00
_cell.angle_gamma   90.00
#
_symmetry.space_group_name_H-M   'P 1'
#
loop_
_entity.id
_entity.type
_entity.pdbx_description
1 polymer ?
#
loop_
_entity_poly.entity_id
_entity_poly.type
_entity_poly.pdbx_seq_one_letter_code
_entity_poly.pdbx_strand_id
1 'polypeptide(L)'
;MRKYEQIHPLQGAGGLLYDVPYLVRDPNDFRMSAKRHQIEVRNQAVVDDYFIARFNGSNAPNARQITATKHERSPRQVYGCLVWYFQEAKRRHIVIPDL
;
A
#
# COMPACT_ATOMS: atom_id res chain seq x y z
N MET A 1 -18.53 -0.88 -10.09
CA MET A 1 -17.17 -0.59 -9.63
C MET A 1 -16.43 -1.90 -9.38
N ARG A 2 -15.21 -1.99 -9.82
CA ARG A 2 -14.39 -3.18 -9.63
C ARG A 2 -13.85 -3.22 -8.20
N LYS A 3 -13.87 -4.39 -7.57
CA LYS A 3 -13.45 -4.55 -6.18
C LYS A 3 -11.98 -4.15 -5.94
N TYR A 4 -11.11 -4.45 -6.91
CA TYR A 4 -9.69 -4.16 -6.77
C TYR A 4 -9.33 -2.69 -7.04
N GLU A 5 -10.32 -1.86 -7.36
CA GLU A 5 -10.15 -0.42 -7.56
C GLU A 5 -10.75 0.41 -6.41
N GLN A 6 -11.08 -0.24 -5.30
CA GLN A 6 -11.63 0.46 -4.14
C GLN A 6 -10.61 1.42 -3.54
N ILE A 7 -11.14 2.54 -3.03
CA ILE A 7 -10.32 3.51 -2.32
C ILE A 7 -10.21 3.09 -0.85
N HIS A 8 -8.99 3.11 -0.32
CA HIS A 8 -8.71 2.71 1.04
C HIS A 8 -8.37 3.97 1.84
N PRO A 9 -9.26 4.47 2.71
CA PRO A 9 -9.00 5.70 3.46
C PRO A 9 -7.96 5.46 4.55
N LEU A 10 -7.01 6.41 4.66
CA LEU A 10 -5.99 6.42 5.71
C LEU A 10 -6.07 7.73 6.47
N GLN A 11 -5.80 7.68 7.77
CA GLN A 11 -5.79 8.86 8.61
C GLN A 11 -4.36 9.34 8.82
N GLY A 12 -4.08 10.58 8.42
CA GLY A 12 -2.79 11.21 8.59
C GLY A 12 -2.74 12.15 9.79
N ALA A 13 -1.67 12.95 9.86
CA ALA A 13 -1.46 13.93 10.92
C ALA A 13 -2.60 14.95 10.99
N GLY A 14 -2.97 15.39 12.19
CA GLY A 14 -4.02 16.35 12.41
C GLY A 14 -5.42 15.80 12.18
N GLY A 15 -5.58 14.49 12.10
CA GLY A 15 -6.86 13.86 11.87
C GLY A 15 -7.36 13.90 10.43
N LEU A 16 -6.51 14.34 9.49
CA LEU A 16 -6.86 14.36 8.07
C LEU A 16 -6.97 12.95 7.52
N LEU A 17 -7.97 12.76 6.63
CA LEU A 17 -8.17 11.50 5.92
C LEU A 17 -7.57 11.59 4.52
N TYR A 18 -6.85 10.56 4.14
CA TYR A 18 -6.25 10.45 2.81
C TYR A 18 -6.76 9.19 2.14
N ASP A 19 -7.15 9.32 0.88
CA ASP A 19 -7.60 8.19 0.09
C ASP A 19 -6.42 7.58 -0.64
N VAL A 20 -6.11 6.34 -0.29
CA VAL A 20 -5.05 5.57 -0.95
C VAL A 20 -5.71 4.40 -1.66
N PRO A 21 -5.52 4.25 -2.98
CA PRO A 21 -6.15 3.17 -3.72
C PRO A 21 -5.80 1.80 -3.16
N TYR A 22 -6.81 0.94 -3.07
CA TYR A 22 -6.64 -0.45 -2.65
C TYR A 22 -6.43 -1.30 -3.90
N LEU A 23 -5.20 -1.79 -4.09
CA LEU A 23 -4.81 -2.46 -5.34
C LEU A 23 -4.75 -3.98 -5.24
N VAL A 24 -5.19 -4.55 -4.14
CA VAL A 24 -5.28 -6.01 -4.02
C VAL A 24 -6.35 -6.51 -4.99
N ARG A 25 -5.97 -7.49 -5.85
CA ARG A 25 -6.89 -8.03 -6.83
C ARG A 25 -7.87 -9.01 -6.18
N ASP A 26 -9.10 -9.05 -6.71
CA ASP A 26 -10.07 -10.05 -6.31
C ASP A 26 -9.65 -11.41 -6.92
N PRO A 27 -9.43 -12.45 -6.12
CA PRO A 27 -8.98 -13.74 -6.65
C PRO A 27 -10.00 -14.38 -7.60
N ASN A 28 -11.28 -14.08 -7.44
CA ASN A 28 -12.32 -14.61 -8.32
C ASN A 28 -12.25 -13.99 -9.73
N ASP A 29 -11.85 -12.71 -9.81
CA ASP A 29 -11.73 -12.00 -11.07
C ASP A 29 -10.46 -12.41 -11.84
N PHE A 30 -9.40 -12.78 -11.14
CA PHE A 30 -8.08 -13.01 -11.73
C PHE A 30 -7.60 -14.46 -11.60
N ARG A 31 -8.42 -15.35 -11.09
CA ARG A 31 -8.10 -16.79 -10.94
C ARG A 31 -6.75 -17.01 -10.24
N MET A 32 -6.42 -16.17 -9.27
CA MET A 32 -5.17 -16.31 -8.55
C MET A 32 -5.31 -17.29 -7.40
N SER A 33 -4.19 -17.86 -6.94
CA SER A 33 -4.18 -18.74 -5.79
C SER A 33 -4.48 -17.97 -4.50
N ALA A 34 -5.01 -18.67 -3.49
CA ALA A 34 -5.22 -18.08 -2.17
C ALA A 34 -3.92 -17.52 -1.58
N LYS A 35 -2.81 -18.22 -1.80
CA LYS A 35 -1.49 -17.78 -1.33
C LYS A 35 -1.10 -16.44 -1.98
N ARG A 36 -1.29 -16.30 -3.29
CA ARG A 36 -0.97 -15.04 -3.99
C ARG A 36 -1.85 -13.90 -3.48
N HIS A 37 -3.13 -14.17 -3.28
CA HIS A 37 -4.05 -13.17 -2.73
C HIS A 37 -3.58 -12.70 -1.34
N GLN A 38 -3.19 -13.63 -0.46
CA GLN A 38 -2.67 -13.30 0.86
C GLN A 38 -1.42 -12.44 0.80
N ILE A 39 -0.53 -12.71 -0.16
CA ILE A 39 0.67 -11.89 -0.38
C ILE A 39 0.28 -10.46 -0.75
N GLU A 40 -0.69 -10.27 -1.64
CA GLU A 40 -1.14 -8.93 -2.03
C GLU A 40 -1.82 -8.19 -0.90
N VAL A 41 -2.64 -8.87 -0.11
CA VAL A 41 -3.25 -8.28 1.08
C VAL A 41 -2.18 -7.78 2.04
N ARG A 42 -1.15 -8.59 2.26
CA ARG A 42 -0.04 -8.23 3.15
C ARG A 42 0.78 -7.06 2.59
N ASN A 43 1.04 -7.06 1.28
CA ASN A 43 1.74 -5.97 0.62
C ASN A 43 0.97 -4.65 0.76
N GLN A 44 -0.35 -4.69 0.59
CA GLN A 44 -1.20 -3.51 0.74
C GLN A 44 -1.15 -2.97 2.17
N ALA A 45 -1.18 -3.85 3.17
CA ALA A 45 -1.11 -3.42 4.57
C ALA A 45 0.20 -2.68 4.87
N VAL A 46 1.31 -3.17 4.32
CA VAL A 46 2.63 -2.52 4.44
C VAL A 46 2.61 -1.15 3.77
N VAL A 47 2.07 -1.08 2.57
CA VAL A 47 1.97 0.19 1.81
C VAL A 47 1.10 1.20 2.55
N ASP A 48 -0.04 0.77 3.11
CA ASP A 48 -0.92 1.65 3.89
C ASP A 48 -0.18 2.29 5.06
N ASP A 49 0.58 1.51 5.82
CA ASP A 49 1.33 2.02 6.96
C ASP A 49 2.47 2.95 6.52
N TYR A 50 3.09 2.68 5.37
CA TYR A 50 4.08 3.58 4.81
C TYR A 50 3.46 4.95 4.50
N PHE A 51 2.29 4.98 3.85
CA PHE A 51 1.62 6.23 3.54
C PHE A 51 1.19 6.97 4.80
N ILE A 52 0.70 6.26 5.81
CA ILE A 52 0.36 6.87 7.10
C ILE A 52 1.59 7.58 7.67
N ALA A 53 2.75 6.94 7.68
CA ALA A 53 3.98 7.54 8.17
C ALA A 53 4.39 8.77 7.34
N ARG A 54 4.26 8.71 6.02
CA ARG A 54 4.55 9.83 5.13
C ARG A 54 3.61 11.01 5.40
N PHE A 55 2.32 10.76 5.51
CA PHE A 55 1.33 11.81 5.79
C PHE A 55 1.51 12.43 7.17
N ASN A 56 2.08 11.67 8.11
CA ASN A 56 2.41 12.17 9.44
C ASN A 56 3.72 12.96 9.48
N GLY A 57 4.37 13.17 8.33
CA GLY A 57 5.53 14.04 8.21
C GLY A 57 6.87 13.31 8.12
N SER A 58 6.90 11.99 8.19
CA SER A 58 8.15 11.25 8.03
C SER A 58 8.63 11.31 6.58
N ASN A 59 9.94 11.50 6.37
CA ASN A 59 10.50 11.39 5.03
C ASN A 59 10.52 9.92 4.58
N ALA A 60 10.80 9.69 3.29
CA ALA A 60 10.72 8.35 2.71
C ALA A 60 11.60 7.31 3.45
N PRO A 61 12.89 7.58 3.75
CA PRO A 61 13.70 6.61 4.50
C PRO A 61 13.14 6.30 5.89
N ASN A 62 12.70 7.32 6.61
CA ASN A 62 12.15 7.14 7.96
C ASN A 62 10.82 6.40 7.92
N ALA A 63 9.96 6.72 6.94
CA ALA A 63 8.68 6.01 6.77
C ALA A 63 8.91 4.52 6.49
N ARG A 64 9.89 4.18 5.65
CA ARG A 64 10.24 2.78 5.40
C ARG A 64 10.73 2.09 6.67
N GLN A 65 11.54 2.78 7.49
CA GLN A 65 12.06 2.22 8.74
C GLN A 65 10.93 1.99 9.75
N ILE A 66 10.05 2.95 9.93
CA ILE A 66 8.89 2.85 10.83
C ILE A 66 8.01 1.67 10.41
N THR A 67 7.71 1.57 9.13
CA THR A 67 6.86 0.51 8.58
C THR A 67 7.54 -0.86 8.73
N ALA A 68 8.83 -0.93 8.48
CA ALA A 68 9.60 -2.16 8.63
C ALA A 68 9.54 -2.68 10.06
N THR A 69 9.74 -1.80 11.03
CA THR A 69 9.67 -2.16 12.45
C THR A 69 8.29 -2.67 12.82
N LYS A 70 7.24 -1.99 12.37
CA LYS A 70 5.85 -2.36 12.67
C LYS A 70 5.49 -3.74 12.13
N HIS A 71 5.97 -4.07 10.93
CA HIS A 71 5.66 -5.34 10.27
C HIS A 71 6.73 -6.42 10.48
N GLU A 72 7.72 -6.15 11.33
CA GLU A 72 8.83 -7.08 11.58
C GLU A 72 9.53 -7.51 10.28
N ARG A 73 9.80 -6.51 9.42
CA ARG A 73 10.45 -6.69 8.13
C ARG A 73 11.64 -5.76 8.01
N SER A 74 12.44 -5.97 6.98
CA SER A 74 13.52 -5.03 6.65
C SER A 74 12.98 -3.85 5.82
N PRO A 75 13.65 -2.69 5.84
CA PRO A 75 13.28 -1.58 4.95
C PRO A 75 13.31 -1.97 3.48
N ARG A 76 14.19 -2.90 3.09
CA ARG A 76 14.27 -3.41 1.72
C ARG A 76 13.01 -4.17 1.33
N GLN A 77 12.43 -4.94 2.25
CA GLN A 77 11.18 -5.66 2.01
C GLN A 77 10.01 -4.68 1.88
N VAL A 78 10.00 -3.61 2.68
CA VAL A 78 9.02 -2.54 2.55
C VAL A 78 9.12 -1.89 1.17
N TYR A 79 10.35 -1.62 0.73
CA TYR A 79 10.58 -1.07 -0.61
C TYR A 79 10.02 -1.98 -1.70
N GLY A 80 10.19 -3.29 -1.57
CA GLY A 80 9.61 -4.26 -2.50
C GLY A 80 8.08 -4.17 -2.59
N CYS A 81 7.42 -3.99 -1.45
CA CYS A 81 5.96 -3.80 -1.43
C CYS A 81 5.55 -2.51 -2.15
N LEU A 82 6.33 -1.44 -1.96
CA LEU A 82 6.08 -0.16 -2.65
C LEU A 82 6.28 -0.29 -4.16
N VAL A 83 7.31 -1.02 -4.60
CA VAL A 83 7.54 -1.28 -6.02
C VAL A 83 6.34 -2.01 -6.63
N TRP A 84 5.85 -3.06 -5.96
CA TRP A 84 4.64 -3.76 -6.39
C TRP A 84 3.47 -2.80 -6.54
N TYR A 85 3.25 -1.96 -5.54
CA TYR A 85 2.13 -1.04 -5.48
C TYR A 85 2.16 -0.03 -6.64
N PHE A 86 3.30 0.62 -6.84
CA PHE A 86 3.43 1.62 -7.90
C PHE A 86 3.37 1.01 -9.29
N GLN A 87 3.88 -0.20 -9.48
CA GLN A 87 3.78 -0.91 -10.76
C GLN A 87 2.33 -1.27 -11.07
N GLU A 88 1.58 -1.74 -10.07
CA GLU A 88 0.16 -2.05 -10.25
C GLU A 88 -0.65 -0.79 -10.58
N ALA A 89 -0.38 0.30 -9.88
CA ALA A 89 -1.05 1.57 -10.16
C ALA A 89 -0.78 2.05 -11.57
N LYS A 90 0.49 1.99 -12.01
CA LYS A 90 0.87 2.40 -13.36
C LYS A 90 0.17 1.55 -14.42
N ARG A 91 0.14 0.24 -14.23
CA ARG A 91 -0.48 -0.69 -15.16
C ARG A 91 -1.98 -0.43 -15.33
N ARG A 92 -2.64 0.00 -14.25
CA ARG A 92 -4.08 0.27 -14.25
C ARG A 92 -4.42 1.74 -14.46
N HIS A 93 -3.44 2.60 -14.70
CA HIS A 93 -3.61 4.04 -14.86
C HIS A 93 -4.29 4.70 -13.65
N ILE A 94 -3.96 4.24 -12.45
CA ILE A 94 -4.48 4.77 -11.20
C ILE A 94 -3.49 5.80 -10.65
N VAL A 95 -4.01 6.98 -10.32
CA VAL A 95 -3.20 8.07 -9.73
C VAL A 95 -3.02 7.81 -8.24
N ILE A 96 -1.76 7.84 -7.79
CA ILE A 96 -1.41 7.69 -6.38
C ILE A 96 -1.22 9.09 -5.78
N PRO A 97 -1.64 9.32 -4.51
CA PRO A 97 -1.43 10.62 -3.87
C PRO A 97 0.03 11.03 -3.91
N ASP A 98 0.28 12.31 -4.24
CA ASP A 98 1.62 12.88 -4.25
C ASP A 98 2.02 13.27 -2.82
N LEU A 99 3.18 12.81 -2.40
CA LEU A 99 3.67 13.04 -1.05
C LEU A 99 4.81 14.06 -1.02
#